data_8f8f4b57a0f6152d58e8084882988bf6
#
_entry.id   8f8f4b57a0f6152d58e8084882988bf6
#
_cell.length_a   1.000
_cell.length_b   1.000
_cell.length_c   1.000
_cell.angle_alpha   90.00
_cell.angle_beta   90.00
_cell.angle_gamma   90.00
#
_symmetry.space_group_name_H-M   'P 1'
#
loop_
_entity.id
_entity.type
_entity.pdbx_description
1 polymer ?
#
loop_
_entity_poly.entity_id
_entity_poly.type
_entity_poly.pdbx_seq_one_letter_code
_entity_poly.pdbx_strand_id
1 'polypeptide(L)'
;YTTLFRSYGELNRVISSRIDISGKAINVGIAIKRLGAEVECLGFNYSENAKELEETLQGYQISYEFVMVNGRLRTNTKILDMKSRTLTELNESGGKVTDRDIQELKEVVKRHATKSTTIVIGGSVPLGVSNDIYRELIEELSCFPVKIILDAEKELLLEGVKAKPYLIKPNLYELQTAFGKECRTKEEVCQVAKGVIEKGVSLVCVSLGKEGAVLCSKEEAYFSPGLKLDIRGVQGAGDSMVAGICIAIERGLPLPELLRYGMAASAGSLVLEGTQMCGKENFDAYLQQIEVERMG
;
A
#
# COMPACT_ATOMS: atom_id res chain seq x y z
N TYR A 1 -8.74 -16.36 9.38
CA TYR A 1 -9.54 -17.52 9.77
C TYR A 1 -10.34 -18.01 8.56
N THR A 2 -10.18 -19.28 8.19
CA THR A 2 -10.97 -19.90 7.12
C THR A 2 -12.02 -20.79 7.75
N THR A 3 -13.30 -20.54 7.48
CA THR A 3 -14.39 -21.40 7.95
C THR A 3 -14.99 -22.17 6.80
N LEU A 4 -15.36 -23.43 7.01
CA LEU A 4 -16.07 -24.25 6.01
C LEU A 4 -17.57 -23.95 5.95
N PHE A 5 -18.11 -23.35 6.99
CA PHE A 5 -19.56 -23.14 7.09
C PHE A 5 -19.84 -21.96 8.04
N ARG A 6 -20.72 -21.08 7.60
CA ARG A 6 -21.23 -20.00 8.44
C ARG A 6 -22.75 -20.08 8.50
N SER A 7 -23.27 -20.39 9.68
CA SER A 7 -24.68 -20.29 10.00
C SER A 7 -24.91 -19.13 10.92
N TYR A 8 -25.72 -18.16 10.52
CA TYR A 8 -26.02 -17.00 11.34
C TYR A 8 -26.81 -17.43 12.60
N GLY A 9 -26.33 -17.03 13.78
CA GLY A 9 -26.94 -17.39 15.06
C GLY A 9 -26.58 -18.79 15.58
N GLU A 10 -25.77 -19.56 14.88
CA GLU A 10 -25.37 -20.91 15.26
C GLU A 10 -23.87 -21.03 15.57
N LEU A 11 -23.48 -22.17 16.14
CA LEU A 11 -22.07 -22.50 16.37
C LEU A 11 -21.37 -22.79 15.05
N ASN A 12 -20.39 -21.99 14.69
CA ASN A 12 -19.53 -22.20 13.54
C ASN A 12 -18.19 -22.77 13.98
N ARG A 13 -17.70 -23.80 13.28
CA ARG A 13 -16.39 -24.41 13.56
C ARG A 13 -15.38 -23.96 12.52
N VAL A 14 -14.25 -23.47 13.01
CA VAL A 14 -13.10 -23.10 12.18
C VAL A 14 -12.30 -24.36 11.84
N ILE A 15 -12.03 -24.58 10.55
CA ILE A 15 -11.25 -25.73 10.08
C ILE A 15 -9.78 -25.43 10.08
N SER A 16 -9.41 -24.25 9.62
CA SER A 16 -8.04 -23.77 9.64
C SER A 16 -8.01 -22.28 9.96
N SER A 17 -6.99 -21.86 10.65
CA SER A 17 -6.74 -20.44 10.89
C SER A 17 -5.26 -20.13 10.67
N ARG A 18 -5.00 -18.92 10.19
CA ARG A 18 -3.66 -18.37 10.05
C ARG A 18 -3.66 -16.95 10.57
N ILE A 19 -2.58 -16.55 11.20
CA ILE A 19 -2.34 -15.17 11.63
C ILE A 19 -1.22 -14.63 10.76
N ASP A 20 -1.48 -13.51 10.09
CA ASP A 20 -0.49 -12.78 9.31
C ASP A 20 -0.36 -11.38 9.91
N ILE A 21 0.87 -10.96 10.17
CA ILE A 21 1.15 -9.56 10.45
C ILE A 21 1.09 -8.79 9.13
N SER A 22 0.24 -7.78 9.09
CA SER A 22 -0.08 -7.07 7.85
C SER A 22 -0.43 -5.61 8.14
N GLY A 23 -0.36 -4.81 7.13
CA GLY A 23 -0.68 -3.38 7.10
C GLY A 23 0.00 -2.78 5.88
N LYS A 24 -0.63 -1.81 5.18
CA LYS A 24 -0.12 -1.32 3.89
C LYS A 24 1.39 -1.00 3.94
N ALA A 25 1.84 -0.16 4.87
CA ALA A 25 3.25 0.23 4.97
C ALA A 25 4.16 -0.96 5.35
N ILE A 26 3.71 -1.86 6.22
CA ILE A 26 4.45 -3.08 6.59
C ILE A 26 4.59 -4.01 5.38
N ASN A 27 3.51 -4.21 4.64
CA ASN A 27 3.51 -5.03 3.43
C ASN A 27 4.47 -4.47 2.36
N VAL A 28 4.45 -3.14 2.16
CA VAL A 28 5.40 -2.46 1.26
C VAL A 28 6.83 -2.69 1.74
N GLY A 29 7.11 -2.54 3.02
CA GLY A 29 8.43 -2.79 3.62
C GLY A 29 8.91 -4.22 3.37
N ILE A 30 8.05 -5.21 3.65
CA ILE A 30 8.36 -6.63 3.40
C ILE A 30 8.62 -6.88 1.90
N ALA A 31 7.79 -6.31 1.01
CA ALA A 31 7.99 -6.45 -0.43
C ALA A 31 9.32 -5.84 -0.89
N ILE A 32 9.67 -4.62 -0.46
CA ILE A 32 10.95 -3.96 -0.78
C ILE A 32 12.12 -4.85 -0.34
N LYS A 33 12.09 -5.36 0.89
CA LYS A 33 13.17 -6.22 1.41
C LYS A 33 13.29 -7.53 0.64
N ARG A 34 12.16 -8.17 0.32
CA ARG A 34 12.15 -9.40 -0.48
C ARG A 34 12.60 -9.20 -1.94
N LEU A 35 12.50 -7.98 -2.45
CA LEU A 35 13.01 -7.58 -3.76
C LEU A 35 14.50 -7.20 -3.72
N GLY A 36 15.13 -7.25 -2.54
CA GLY A 36 16.57 -7.07 -2.36
C GLY A 36 17.00 -5.62 -2.13
N ALA A 37 16.11 -4.73 -1.70
CA ALA A 37 16.44 -3.36 -1.32
C ALA A 37 16.34 -3.15 0.21
N GLU A 38 17.02 -2.13 0.71
CA GLU A 38 16.96 -1.76 2.13
C GLU A 38 15.73 -0.89 2.40
N VAL A 39 15.14 -1.12 3.57
CA VAL A 39 13.92 -0.41 4.01
C VAL A 39 13.89 -0.34 5.53
N GLU A 40 13.24 0.69 6.03
CA GLU A 40 12.95 0.87 7.45
C GLU A 40 11.46 1.14 7.64
N CYS A 41 10.87 0.54 8.68
CA CYS A 41 9.46 0.70 9.01
C CYS A 41 9.30 1.62 10.21
N LEU A 42 8.49 2.67 10.05
CA LEU A 42 8.17 3.64 11.09
C LEU A 42 6.66 3.64 11.35
N GLY A 43 6.24 3.92 12.57
CA GLY A 43 4.82 4.00 12.91
C GLY A 43 4.54 3.85 14.38
N PHE A 44 3.33 3.43 14.70
CA PHE A 44 2.93 3.07 16.05
C PHE A 44 3.00 1.56 16.27
N ASN A 45 3.44 1.16 17.46
CA ASN A 45 3.28 -0.21 17.94
C ASN A 45 2.63 -0.17 19.33
N TYR A 46 2.08 -1.28 19.81
CA TYR A 46 1.25 -1.29 20.99
C TYR A 46 1.80 -2.23 22.06
N SER A 47 1.84 -1.78 23.31
CA SER A 47 2.51 -2.43 24.43
C SER A 47 2.01 -3.85 24.73
N GLU A 48 0.74 -4.18 24.44
CA GLU A 48 0.17 -5.48 24.77
C GLU A 48 0.60 -6.61 23.82
N ASN A 49 0.86 -6.29 22.54
CA ASN A 49 1.23 -7.28 21.51
C ASN A 49 2.31 -6.79 20.53
N ALA A 50 3.20 -5.91 21.01
CA ALA A 50 4.28 -5.33 20.20
C ALA A 50 5.19 -6.39 19.56
N LYS A 51 5.48 -7.45 20.28
CA LYS A 51 6.44 -8.49 19.86
C LYS A 51 6.07 -9.18 18.56
N GLU A 52 4.79 -9.37 18.28
CA GLU A 52 4.32 -10.06 17.06
C GLU A 52 4.78 -9.33 15.79
N LEU A 53 4.67 -7.99 15.79
CA LEU A 53 5.13 -7.15 14.68
C LEU A 53 6.67 -7.10 14.62
N GLU A 54 7.32 -6.91 15.76
CA GLU A 54 8.77 -6.79 15.84
C GLU A 54 9.48 -8.08 15.40
N GLU A 55 9.03 -9.24 15.89
CA GLU A 55 9.55 -10.56 15.50
C GLU A 55 9.37 -10.82 13.99
N THR A 56 8.23 -10.38 13.44
CA THR A 56 8.00 -10.49 11.99
C THR A 56 9.01 -9.65 11.20
N LEU A 57 9.21 -8.38 11.57
CA LEU A 57 10.16 -7.52 10.87
C LEU A 57 11.61 -8.00 11.04
N GLN A 58 11.97 -8.48 12.24
CA GLN A 58 13.28 -9.09 12.50
C GLN A 58 13.49 -10.34 11.63
N GLY A 59 12.47 -11.18 11.47
CA GLY A 59 12.52 -12.35 10.57
C GLY A 59 12.83 -12.00 9.11
N TYR A 60 12.38 -10.83 8.67
CA TYR A 60 12.71 -10.28 7.34
C TYR A 60 13.99 -9.41 7.34
N GLN A 61 14.66 -9.23 8.48
CA GLN A 61 15.80 -8.31 8.62
C GLN A 61 15.48 -6.88 8.21
N ILE A 62 14.30 -6.40 8.60
CA ILE A 62 13.84 -5.04 8.36
C ILE A 62 14.07 -4.22 9.64
N SER A 63 14.77 -3.11 9.51
CA SER A 63 14.93 -2.13 10.58
C SER A 63 13.60 -1.42 10.86
N TYR A 64 13.35 -1.08 12.11
CA TYR A 64 12.15 -0.37 12.50
C TYR A 64 12.39 0.58 13.66
N GLU A 65 11.60 1.65 13.71
CA GLU A 65 11.49 2.51 14.88
C GLU A 65 10.01 2.85 15.10
N PHE A 66 9.43 2.36 16.20
CA PHE A 66 8.03 2.56 16.52
C PHE A 66 7.85 3.42 17.77
N VAL A 67 6.90 4.33 17.70
CA VAL A 67 6.36 4.99 18.91
C VAL A 67 5.46 3.99 19.64
N MET A 68 5.81 3.69 20.88
CA MET A 68 5.08 2.71 21.69
C MET A 68 3.85 3.36 22.33
N VAL A 69 2.68 2.86 21.97
CA VAL A 69 1.38 3.32 22.45
C VAL A 69 0.79 2.30 23.44
N ASN A 70 0.06 2.77 24.45
CA ASN A 70 -0.65 1.89 25.35
C ASN A 70 -1.84 1.22 24.63
N GLY A 71 -2.04 -0.08 24.93
CA GLY A 71 -3.13 -0.86 24.37
C GLY A 71 -2.65 -1.94 23.40
N ARG A 72 -3.52 -2.30 22.44
CA ARG A 72 -3.32 -3.45 21.56
C ARG A 72 -3.38 -3.03 20.09
N LEU A 73 -2.47 -3.55 19.29
CA LEU A 73 -2.57 -3.53 17.84
C LEU A 73 -3.84 -4.28 17.41
N ARG A 74 -4.64 -3.67 16.56
CA ARG A 74 -5.91 -4.24 16.10
C ARG A 74 -5.72 -5.55 15.35
N THR A 75 -6.70 -6.42 15.49
CA THR A 75 -6.83 -7.63 14.70
C THR A 75 -7.96 -7.47 13.68
N ASN A 76 -7.67 -7.72 12.42
CA ASN A 76 -8.68 -7.79 11.37
C ASN A 76 -8.95 -9.27 11.07
N THR A 77 -10.15 -9.74 11.39
CA THR A 77 -10.54 -11.13 11.15
C THR A 77 -11.23 -11.25 9.80
N LYS A 78 -10.70 -12.12 8.93
CA LYS A 78 -11.29 -12.45 7.64
C LYS A 78 -11.86 -13.85 7.68
N ILE A 79 -13.15 -13.97 7.45
CA ILE A 79 -13.87 -15.23 7.47
C ILE A 79 -14.27 -15.56 6.03
N LEU A 80 -13.65 -16.61 5.47
CA LEU A 80 -13.99 -17.12 4.14
C LEU A 80 -14.97 -18.28 4.31
N ASP A 81 -16.19 -18.12 3.79
CA ASP A 81 -17.14 -19.22 3.65
C ASP A 81 -16.84 -19.96 2.34
N MET A 82 -16.32 -21.18 2.48
CA MET A 82 -15.93 -22.00 1.33
C MET A 82 -17.13 -22.47 0.49
N LYS A 83 -18.33 -22.54 1.06
CA LYS A 83 -19.54 -22.98 0.36
C LYS A 83 -20.12 -21.87 -0.52
N SER A 84 -20.29 -20.68 0.05
CA SER A 84 -20.79 -19.51 -0.67
C SER A 84 -19.69 -18.71 -1.39
N ARG A 85 -18.42 -18.99 -1.10
CA ARG A 85 -17.25 -18.24 -1.54
C ARG A 85 -17.31 -16.75 -1.14
N THR A 86 -17.98 -16.45 -0.04
CA THR A 86 -18.10 -15.09 0.49
C THR A 86 -17.04 -14.82 1.53
N LEU A 87 -16.44 -13.61 1.47
CA LEU A 87 -15.50 -13.12 2.46
C LEU A 87 -16.24 -12.13 3.37
N THR A 88 -16.15 -12.34 4.68
CA THR A 88 -16.62 -11.40 5.70
C THR A 88 -15.42 -10.87 6.46
N GLU A 89 -15.34 -9.56 6.62
CA GLU A 89 -14.28 -8.90 7.36
C GLU A 89 -14.83 -8.28 8.65
N LEU A 90 -14.17 -8.58 9.78
CA LEU A 90 -14.42 -7.98 11.08
C LEU A 90 -13.16 -7.21 11.48
N ASN A 91 -13.22 -5.89 11.40
CA ASN A 91 -12.09 -5.03 11.61
C ASN A 91 -12.20 -4.31 12.96
N GLU A 92 -11.25 -4.58 13.85
CA GLU A 92 -11.12 -3.87 15.11
C GLU A 92 -10.62 -2.44 14.90
N SER A 93 -10.96 -1.54 15.81
CA SER A 93 -10.49 -0.14 15.80
C SER A 93 -9.04 0.01 16.31
N GLY A 94 -8.58 -0.93 17.16
CA GLY A 94 -7.27 -0.83 17.80
C GLY A 94 -7.21 0.16 18.97
N GLY A 95 -6.01 0.33 19.51
CA GLY A 95 -5.73 1.27 20.60
C GLY A 95 -5.82 2.73 20.16
N LYS A 96 -6.08 3.61 21.12
CA LYS A 96 -6.16 5.07 20.89
C LYS A 96 -4.78 5.70 20.99
N VAL A 97 -4.43 6.53 20.02
CA VAL A 97 -3.20 7.34 19.97
C VAL A 97 -3.48 8.74 20.54
N THR A 98 -2.53 9.30 21.29
CA THR A 98 -2.61 10.65 21.84
C THR A 98 -1.87 11.66 20.96
N ASP A 99 -2.14 12.96 21.16
CA ASP A 99 -1.42 14.03 20.45
C ASP A 99 0.08 13.98 20.71
N ARG A 100 0.51 13.54 21.91
CA ARG A 100 1.93 13.35 22.24
C ARG A 100 2.55 12.26 21.39
N ASP A 101 1.88 11.12 21.23
CA ASP A 101 2.37 10.01 20.41
C ASP A 101 2.48 10.44 18.94
N ILE A 102 1.53 11.25 18.47
CA ILE A 102 1.56 11.81 17.11
C ILE A 102 2.76 12.73 16.93
N GLN A 103 3.04 13.61 17.86
CA GLN A 103 4.22 14.49 17.78
C GLN A 103 5.51 13.68 17.83
N GLU A 104 5.60 12.67 18.68
CA GLU A 104 6.75 11.77 18.72
C GLU A 104 6.95 11.05 17.39
N LEU A 105 5.88 10.54 16.75
CA LEU A 105 5.97 9.93 15.42
C LEU A 105 6.49 10.92 14.36
N LYS A 106 6.02 12.16 14.37
CA LYS A 106 6.48 13.20 13.45
C LYS A 106 7.99 13.45 13.59
N GLU A 107 8.49 13.51 14.82
CA GLU A 107 9.94 13.66 15.06
C GLU A 107 10.74 12.43 14.61
N VAL A 108 10.24 11.22 14.84
CA VAL A 108 10.82 9.98 14.31
C VAL A 108 10.91 10.05 12.78
N VAL A 109 9.82 10.36 12.09
CA VAL A 109 9.78 10.42 10.63
C VAL A 109 10.74 11.49 10.08
N LYS A 110 10.80 12.68 10.67
CA LYS A 110 11.74 13.74 10.26
C LYS A 110 13.20 13.31 10.41
N ARG A 111 13.53 12.65 11.51
CA ARG A 111 14.91 12.16 11.76
C ARG A 111 15.33 11.16 10.68
N HIS A 112 14.44 10.27 10.26
CA HIS A 112 14.70 9.29 9.21
C HIS A 112 14.65 9.89 7.80
N ALA A 113 13.89 10.94 7.57
CA ALA A 113 13.84 11.64 6.27
C ALA A 113 15.20 12.18 5.81
N THR A 114 16.10 12.51 6.75
CA THR A 114 17.46 12.97 6.41
C THR A 114 18.34 11.93 5.71
N LYS A 115 17.97 10.65 5.83
CA LYS A 115 18.72 9.50 5.28
C LYS A 115 17.96 8.77 4.18
N SER A 116 16.72 9.16 3.93
CA SER A 116 15.82 8.50 2.99
C SER A 116 15.80 9.23 1.66
N THR A 117 15.58 8.50 0.58
CA THR A 117 15.34 9.05 -0.77
C THR A 117 13.87 8.97 -1.13
N THR A 118 13.18 7.95 -0.63
CA THR A 118 11.75 7.72 -0.84
C THR A 118 11.08 7.38 0.49
N ILE A 119 9.92 7.99 0.75
CA ILE A 119 9.09 7.70 1.92
C ILE A 119 7.71 7.28 1.43
N VAL A 120 7.24 6.13 1.90
CA VAL A 120 5.88 5.66 1.64
C VAL A 120 5.01 5.93 2.86
N ILE A 121 3.94 6.68 2.67
CA ILE A 121 2.92 6.94 3.69
C ILE A 121 1.65 6.21 3.27
N GLY A 122 1.12 5.36 4.14
CA GLY A 122 -0.07 4.61 3.77
C GLY A 122 -0.70 3.82 4.90
N GLY A 123 -1.86 3.28 4.59
CA GLY A 123 -2.70 2.53 5.51
C GLY A 123 -3.83 3.36 6.11
N SER A 124 -4.52 2.79 7.09
CA SER A 124 -5.53 3.46 7.89
C SER A 124 -4.91 4.00 9.17
N VAL A 125 -5.45 5.07 9.69
CA VAL A 125 -5.00 5.68 10.94
C VAL A 125 -5.74 5.10 12.14
N PRO A 126 -5.10 5.02 13.33
CA PRO A 126 -5.74 4.57 14.56
C PRO A 126 -6.69 5.61 15.14
N LEU A 127 -7.46 5.21 16.15
CA LEU A 127 -8.33 6.13 16.90
C LEU A 127 -7.50 7.26 17.53
N GLY A 128 -8.02 8.47 17.46
CA GLY A 128 -7.38 9.69 17.99
C GLY A 128 -6.49 10.41 16.99
N VAL A 129 -6.24 9.83 15.81
CA VAL A 129 -5.50 10.48 14.72
C VAL A 129 -6.49 11.11 13.74
N SER A 130 -6.28 12.38 13.39
CA SER A 130 -7.09 13.11 12.42
C SER A 130 -6.85 12.64 10.98
N ASN A 131 -7.85 12.79 10.11
CA ASN A 131 -7.74 12.44 8.69
C ASN A 131 -6.75 13.33 7.90
N ASP A 132 -6.31 14.44 8.46
CA ASP A 132 -5.33 15.33 7.85
C ASP A 132 -3.87 15.00 8.21
N ILE A 133 -3.63 13.99 9.03
CA ILE A 133 -2.27 13.60 9.46
C ILE A 133 -1.32 13.36 8.27
N TYR A 134 -1.80 12.76 7.18
CA TYR A 134 -0.95 12.51 6.02
C TYR A 134 -0.61 13.81 5.28
N ARG A 135 -1.54 14.77 5.23
CA ARG A 135 -1.24 16.11 4.73
C ARG A 135 -0.16 16.79 5.59
N GLU A 136 -0.33 16.79 6.91
CA GLU A 136 0.64 17.38 7.83
C GLU A 136 2.03 16.75 7.70
N LEU A 137 2.12 15.42 7.66
CA LEU A 137 3.38 14.72 7.47
C LEU A 137 4.05 15.09 6.14
N ILE A 138 3.30 15.13 5.03
CA ILE A 138 3.84 15.49 3.72
C ILE A 138 4.33 16.94 3.70
N GLU A 139 3.57 17.88 4.30
CA GLU A 139 3.96 19.27 4.43
C GLU A 139 5.24 19.44 5.25
N GLU A 140 5.35 18.77 6.38
CA GLU A 140 6.54 18.78 7.23
C GLU A 140 7.76 18.16 6.56
N LEU A 141 7.57 17.17 5.69
CA LEU A 141 8.62 16.50 4.94
C LEU A 141 9.04 17.25 3.67
N SER A 142 8.30 18.28 3.25
CA SER A 142 8.57 19.02 2.00
C SER A 142 9.92 19.75 1.98
N CYS A 143 10.53 20.00 3.15
CA CYS A 143 11.86 20.60 3.26
C CYS A 143 13.02 19.60 3.07
N PHE A 144 12.73 18.28 3.01
CA PHE A 144 13.72 17.24 2.77
C PHE A 144 13.75 16.83 1.30
N PRO A 145 14.90 16.41 0.75
CA PRO A 145 15.01 15.97 -0.64
C PRO A 145 14.48 14.54 -0.85
N VAL A 146 13.25 14.27 -0.37
CA VAL A 146 12.61 12.95 -0.41
C VAL A 146 11.45 12.92 -1.38
N LYS A 147 11.24 11.80 -2.05
CA LYS A 147 10.04 11.54 -2.86
C LYS A 147 8.99 10.85 -1.99
N ILE A 148 7.84 11.47 -1.82
CA ILE A 148 6.77 10.93 -0.96
C ILE A 148 5.74 10.22 -1.83
N ILE A 149 5.51 8.94 -1.53
CA ILE A 149 4.47 8.13 -2.14
C ILE A 149 3.34 7.98 -1.13
N LEU A 150 2.13 8.36 -1.52
CA LEU A 150 0.93 8.23 -0.71
C LEU A 150 0.05 7.09 -1.22
N ASP A 151 -0.14 6.05 -0.41
CA ASP A 151 -1.08 4.95 -0.65
C ASP A 151 -2.17 4.92 0.42
N ALA A 152 -3.13 5.80 0.28
CA ALA A 152 -4.24 6.01 1.19
C ALA A 152 -5.58 5.97 0.46
N GLU A 153 -6.66 5.91 1.22
CA GLU A 153 -8.02 5.86 0.70
C GLU A 153 -8.91 6.94 1.32
N LYS A 154 -10.04 7.23 0.66
CA LYS A 154 -11.09 8.13 1.15
C LYS A 154 -10.53 9.50 1.55
N GLU A 155 -10.90 9.98 2.75
CA GLU A 155 -10.52 11.29 3.27
C GLU A 155 -9.02 11.45 3.47
N LEU A 156 -8.31 10.37 3.88
CA LEU A 156 -6.85 10.39 4.03
C LEU A 156 -6.14 10.66 2.68
N LEU A 157 -6.67 10.11 1.58
CA LEU A 157 -6.16 10.39 0.23
C LEU A 157 -6.45 11.84 -0.19
N LEU A 158 -7.69 12.30 0.03
CA LEU A 158 -8.11 13.66 -0.36
C LEU A 158 -7.32 14.73 0.39
N GLU A 159 -7.13 14.57 1.71
CA GLU A 159 -6.32 15.48 2.51
C GLU A 159 -4.85 15.42 2.10
N GLY A 160 -4.29 14.22 1.95
CA GLY A 160 -2.89 14.05 1.59
C GLY A 160 -2.53 14.62 0.21
N VAL A 161 -3.43 14.57 -0.76
CA VAL A 161 -3.25 15.18 -2.10
C VAL A 161 -3.05 16.72 -2.02
N LYS A 162 -3.66 17.40 -1.04
CA LYS A 162 -3.48 18.84 -0.85
C LYS A 162 -2.02 19.23 -0.56
N ALA A 163 -1.26 18.33 0.06
CA ALA A 163 0.17 18.52 0.33
C ALA A 163 1.10 18.13 -0.84
N LYS A 164 0.53 17.75 -1.98
CA LYS A 164 1.25 17.52 -3.25
C LYS A 164 2.34 16.43 -3.15
N PRO A 165 2.01 15.20 -2.77
CA PRO A 165 2.97 14.11 -2.77
C PRO A 165 3.57 13.88 -4.17
N TYR A 166 4.75 13.25 -4.22
CA TYR A 166 5.39 12.91 -5.48
C TYR A 166 4.56 11.92 -6.30
N LEU A 167 4.01 10.88 -5.65
CA LEU A 167 3.17 9.88 -6.31
C LEU A 167 2.00 9.48 -5.41
N ILE A 168 0.82 9.29 -6.02
CA ILE A 168 -0.28 8.58 -5.38
C ILE A 168 -0.62 7.31 -6.15
N LYS A 169 -1.07 6.25 -5.43
CA LYS A 169 -1.45 4.99 -6.05
C LYS A 169 -2.86 4.53 -5.63
N PRO A 170 -3.95 5.13 -6.06
CA PRO A 170 -5.29 4.60 -5.88
C PRO A 170 -5.55 3.40 -6.80
N ASN A 171 -6.47 2.52 -6.41
CA ASN A 171 -7.14 1.66 -7.37
C ASN A 171 -8.29 2.42 -8.06
N LEU A 172 -8.91 1.81 -9.07
CA LEU A 172 -9.99 2.46 -9.84
C LEU A 172 -11.16 2.90 -8.95
N TYR A 173 -11.57 2.05 -8.00
CA TYR A 173 -12.67 2.37 -7.09
C TYR A 173 -12.31 3.55 -6.15
N GLU A 174 -11.11 3.54 -5.59
CA GLU A 174 -10.61 4.63 -4.74
C GLU A 174 -10.52 5.95 -5.52
N LEU A 175 -10.03 5.92 -6.77
CA LEU A 175 -9.96 7.09 -7.63
C LEU A 175 -11.36 7.66 -7.90
N GLN A 176 -12.29 6.82 -8.32
CA GLN A 176 -13.67 7.22 -8.63
C GLN A 176 -14.38 7.79 -7.40
N THR A 177 -14.23 7.13 -6.25
CA THR A 177 -14.87 7.55 -5.00
C THR A 177 -14.30 8.86 -4.48
N ALA A 178 -12.95 9.01 -4.50
CA ALA A 178 -12.29 10.21 -3.98
C ALA A 178 -12.56 11.44 -4.85
N PHE A 179 -12.59 11.28 -6.17
CA PHE A 179 -12.71 12.42 -7.10
C PHE A 179 -14.09 12.57 -7.75
N GLY A 180 -15.05 11.72 -7.39
CA GLY A 180 -16.46 11.85 -7.79
C GLY A 180 -16.71 11.69 -9.30
N LYS A 181 -15.88 10.89 -10.00
CA LYS A 181 -15.97 10.66 -11.43
C LYS A 181 -15.94 9.17 -11.75
N GLU A 182 -16.96 8.68 -12.41
CA GLU A 182 -16.93 7.33 -13.00
C GLU A 182 -15.96 7.29 -14.19
N CYS A 183 -15.20 6.20 -14.28
CA CYS A 183 -14.28 5.92 -15.38
C CYS A 183 -14.57 4.53 -15.92
N ARG A 184 -14.80 4.42 -17.22
CA ARG A 184 -15.10 3.17 -17.93
C ARG A 184 -13.97 2.75 -18.87
N THR A 185 -13.10 3.69 -19.21
CA THR A 185 -11.96 3.47 -20.09
C THR A 185 -10.66 3.97 -19.44
N LYS A 186 -9.52 3.47 -19.91
CA LYS A 186 -8.22 3.92 -19.43
C LYS A 186 -7.95 5.40 -19.75
N GLU A 187 -8.54 5.92 -20.82
CA GLU A 187 -8.47 7.34 -21.21
C GLU A 187 -9.21 8.22 -20.20
N GLU A 188 -10.39 7.82 -19.76
CA GLU A 188 -11.14 8.51 -18.71
C GLU A 188 -10.40 8.48 -17.37
N VAL A 189 -9.75 7.36 -17.01
CA VAL A 189 -8.86 7.26 -15.85
C VAL A 189 -7.72 8.25 -15.94
N CYS A 190 -7.07 8.35 -17.12
CA CYS A 190 -6.01 9.34 -17.36
C CYS A 190 -6.50 10.77 -17.21
N GLN A 191 -7.71 11.09 -17.67
CA GLN A 191 -8.29 12.45 -17.52
C GLN A 191 -8.48 12.80 -16.04
N VAL A 192 -8.99 11.86 -15.21
CA VAL A 192 -9.13 12.08 -13.77
C VAL A 192 -7.75 12.23 -13.12
N ALA A 193 -6.79 11.36 -13.48
CA ALA A 193 -5.42 11.43 -12.98
C ALA A 193 -4.75 12.78 -13.32
N LYS A 194 -4.92 13.29 -14.54
CA LYS A 194 -4.42 14.62 -14.95
C LYS A 194 -5.02 15.74 -14.10
N GLY A 195 -6.32 15.69 -13.79
CA GLY A 195 -6.95 16.64 -12.88
C GLY A 195 -6.39 16.61 -11.43
N VAL A 196 -5.85 15.48 -11.00
CA VAL A 196 -5.13 15.37 -9.72
C VAL A 196 -3.71 15.95 -9.85
N ILE A 197 -3.04 15.71 -10.97
CA ILE A 197 -1.71 16.26 -11.27
C ILE A 197 -1.75 17.79 -11.32
N GLU A 198 -2.80 18.37 -11.89
CA GLU A 198 -3.01 19.82 -11.90
C GLU A 198 -3.10 20.44 -10.49
N LYS A 199 -3.47 19.64 -9.47
CA LYS A 199 -3.44 20.06 -8.06
C LYS A 199 -2.03 20.01 -7.44
N GLY A 200 -1.03 19.53 -8.19
CA GLY A 200 0.38 19.56 -7.80
C GLY A 200 0.99 18.19 -7.47
N VAL A 201 0.26 17.09 -7.54
CA VAL A 201 0.83 15.73 -7.50
C VAL A 201 1.66 15.51 -8.77
N SER A 202 2.87 14.93 -8.63
CA SER A 202 3.74 14.75 -9.81
C SER A 202 3.34 13.52 -10.63
N LEU A 203 2.97 12.43 -10.00
CA LEU A 203 2.61 11.16 -10.65
C LEU A 203 1.36 10.54 -10.03
N VAL A 204 0.50 9.97 -10.87
CA VAL A 204 -0.67 9.20 -10.45
C VAL A 204 -0.60 7.82 -11.09
N CYS A 205 -0.47 6.77 -10.28
CA CYS A 205 -0.52 5.38 -10.70
C CYS A 205 -1.86 4.76 -10.30
N VAL A 206 -2.67 4.33 -11.25
CA VAL A 206 -4.00 3.76 -10.99
C VAL A 206 -4.02 2.29 -11.33
N SER A 207 -4.27 1.41 -10.36
CA SER A 207 -4.47 -0.02 -10.60
C SER A 207 -5.91 -0.31 -11.04
N LEU A 208 -6.06 -1.10 -12.12
CA LEU A 208 -7.33 -1.44 -12.77
C LEU A 208 -7.70 -2.92 -12.58
N GLY A 209 -7.14 -3.57 -11.57
CA GLY A 209 -7.33 -4.99 -11.32
C GLY A 209 -6.80 -5.84 -12.48
N LYS A 210 -7.62 -6.74 -13.00
CA LYS A 210 -7.23 -7.63 -14.11
C LYS A 210 -6.94 -6.90 -15.43
N GLU A 211 -7.43 -5.67 -15.59
CA GLU A 211 -7.19 -4.86 -16.80
C GLU A 211 -5.77 -4.26 -16.81
N GLY A 212 -5.06 -4.23 -15.66
CA GLY A 212 -3.70 -3.72 -15.60
C GLY A 212 -3.55 -2.46 -14.77
N ALA A 213 -2.76 -1.49 -15.23
CA ALA A 213 -2.58 -0.22 -14.54
C ALA A 213 -2.19 0.91 -15.51
N VAL A 214 -2.45 2.15 -15.08
CA VAL A 214 -2.08 3.38 -15.77
C VAL A 214 -1.14 4.19 -14.88
N LEU A 215 -0.09 4.78 -15.47
CA LEU A 215 0.77 5.77 -14.82
C LEU A 215 0.73 7.06 -15.60
N CYS A 216 0.32 8.15 -14.96
CA CYS A 216 0.22 9.48 -15.55
C CYS A 216 1.20 10.44 -14.90
N SER A 217 1.85 11.26 -15.73
CA SER A 217 2.53 12.51 -15.37
C SER A 217 1.83 13.68 -16.06
N LYS A 218 2.39 14.87 -15.92
CA LYS A 218 1.90 16.07 -16.61
C LYS A 218 2.01 15.93 -18.12
N GLU A 219 3.12 15.37 -18.61
CA GLU A 219 3.47 15.31 -20.04
C GLU A 219 3.13 13.97 -20.68
N GLU A 220 3.12 12.89 -19.92
CA GLU A 220 3.07 11.52 -20.44
C GLU A 220 2.10 10.65 -19.66
N ALA A 221 1.52 9.68 -20.34
CA ALA A 221 0.74 8.63 -19.74
C ALA A 221 1.14 7.27 -20.33
N TYR A 222 1.18 6.26 -19.48
CA TYR A 222 1.54 4.89 -19.82
C TYR A 222 0.50 3.92 -19.32
N PHE A 223 0.25 2.88 -20.08
CA PHE A 223 -0.62 1.76 -19.71
C PHE A 223 0.16 0.45 -19.76
N SER A 224 -0.12 -0.43 -18.83
CA SER A 224 0.36 -1.80 -18.85
C SER A 224 -0.84 -2.73 -18.68
N PRO A 225 -1.08 -3.67 -19.62
CA PRO A 225 -2.15 -4.65 -19.48
C PRO A 225 -1.85 -5.64 -18.35
N GLY A 226 -2.92 -6.17 -17.74
CA GLY A 226 -2.82 -7.22 -16.74
C GLY A 226 -2.34 -8.54 -17.36
N LEU A 227 -1.48 -9.25 -16.65
CA LEU A 227 -1.08 -10.60 -17.06
C LEU A 227 -2.18 -11.63 -16.76
N LYS A 228 -2.26 -12.68 -17.58
CA LYS A 228 -3.08 -13.87 -17.29
C LYS A 228 -2.33 -14.72 -16.27
N LEU A 229 -2.81 -14.77 -15.05
CA LEU A 229 -2.17 -15.43 -13.92
C LEU A 229 -3.11 -16.44 -13.28
N ASP A 230 -2.53 -17.50 -12.69
CA ASP A 230 -3.23 -18.37 -11.74
C ASP A 230 -3.22 -17.66 -10.36
N ILE A 231 -4.26 -16.86 -10.12
CA ILE A 231 -4.36 -16.00 -8.93
C ILE A 231 -4.68 -16.85 -7.72
N ARG A 232 -3.79 -16.82 -6.72
CA ARG A 232 -3.95 -17.49 -5.43
C ARG A 232 -4.29 -16.55 -4.29
N GLY A 233 -3.92 -15.27 -4.40
CA GLY A 233 -4.25 -14.23 -3.43
C GLY A 233 -4.28 -12.87 -4.08
N VAL A 234 -5.19 -12.00 -3.65
CA VAL A 234 -5.30 -10.62 -4.16
C VAL A 234 -4.76 -9.59 -3.15
N GLN A 235 -4.51 -10.03 -1.93
CA GLN A 235 -4.06 -9.15 -0.85
C GLN A 235 -2.57 -8.83 -1.02
N GLY A 236 -2.21 -7.55 -0.78
CA GLY A 236 -0.83 -7.10 -0.89
C GLY A 236 -0.33 -6.88 -2.33
N ALA A 237 -1.14 -7.15 -3.36
CA ALA A 237 -0.76 -6.88 -4.74
C ALA A 237 -0.52 -5.38 -4.99
N GLY A 238 -1.38 -4.51 -4.42
CA GLY A 238 -1.21 -3.06 -4.44
C GLY A 238 0.02 -2.60 -3.67
N ASP A 239 0.29 -3.21 -2.51
CA ASP A 239 1.46 -2.90 -1.68
C ASP A 239 2.75 -3.33 -2.38
N SER A 240 2.75 -4.51 -3.02
CA SER A 240 3.85 -4.98 -3.86
C SER A 240 4.08 -4.07 -5.07
N MET A 241 3.01 -3.54 -5.69
CA MET A 241 3.13 -2.55 -6.77
C MET A 241 3.86 -1.28 -6.29
N VAL A 242 3.50 -0.76 -5.11
CA VAL A 242 4.20 0.39 -4.50
C VAL A 242 5.68 0.06 -4.30
N ALA A 243 5.99 -1.13 -3.78
CA ALA A 243 7.38 -1.56 -3.57
C ALA A 243 8.19 -1.60 -4.88
N GLY A 244 7.62 -2.17 -5.95
CA GLY A 244 8.25 -2.17 -7.28
C GLY A 244 8.50 -0.75 -7.80
N ILE A 245 7.53 0.15 -7.65
CA ILE A 245 7.67 1.57 -8.02
C ILE A 245 8.78 2.25 -7.20
N CYS A 246 8.84 2.01 -5.87
CA CYS A 246 9.90 2.54 -5.02
C CYS A 246 11.29 2.15 -5.52
N ILE A 247 11.49 0.88 -5.86
CA ILE A 247 12.78 0.37 -6.37
C ILE A 247 13.14 1.03 -7.71
N ALA A 248 12.16 1.22 -8.60
CA ALA A 248 12.40 1.89 -9.87
C ALA A 248 12.75 3.38 -9.69
N ILE A 249 12.09 4.07 -8.76
CA ILE A 249 12.39 5.46 -8.37
C ILE A 249 13.81 5.57 -7.81
N GLU A 250 14.18 4.67 -6.91
CA GLU A 250 15.49 4.62 -6.26
C GLU A 250 16.62 4.44 -7.29
N ARG A 251 16.36 3.64 -8.33
CA ARG A 251 17.28 3.41 -9.44
C ARG A 251 17.28 4.53 -10.49
N GLY A 252 16.46 5.56 -10.32
CA GLY A 252 16.36 6.66 -11.28
C GLY A 252 15.81 6.26 -12.65
N LEU A 253 14.97 5.19 -12.70
CA LEU A 253 14.45 4.69 -13.96
C LEU A 253 13.37 5.61 -14.55
N PRO A 254 13.16 5.61 -15.88
CA PRO A 254 12.16 6.43 -16.55
C PRO A 254 10.72 5.92 -16.23
N LEU A 255 9.71 6.77 -16.48
CA LEU A 255 8.31 6.51 -16.13
C LEU A 255 7.77 5.15 -16.60
N PRO A 256 8.00 4.68 -17.85
CA PRO A 256 7.51 3.36 -18.24
C PRO A 256 8.08 2.24 -17.39
N GLU A 257 9.33 2.37 -16.91
CA GLU A 257 9.94 1.37 -16.05
C GLU A 257 9.37 1.42 -14.62
N LEU A 258 8.92 2.57 -14.11
CA LEU A 258 8.20 2.65 -12.84
C LEU A 258 6.94 1.79 -12.90
N LEU A 259 6.15 1.93 -13.96
CA LEU A 259 4.95 1.13 -14.16
C LEU A 259 5.29 -0.37 -14.34
N ARG A 260 6.31 -0.68 -15.15
CA ARG A 260 6.76 -2.04 -15.39
C ARG A 260 7.19 -2.76 -14.11
N TYR A 261 7.98 -2.12 -13.27
CA TYR A 261 8.41 -2.65 -11.96
C TYR A 261 7.23 -2.83 -10.99
N GLY A 262 6.33 -1.85 -10.94
CA GLY A 262 5.12 -1.96 -10.13
C GLY A 262 4.24 -3.12 -10.55
N MET A 263 4.00 -3.30 -11.85
CA MET A 263 3.21 -4.40 -12.40
C MET A 263 3.87 -5.76 -12.17
N ALA A 264 5.18 -5.87 -12.35
CA ALA A 264 5.91 -7.12 -12.11
C ALA A 264 5.84 -7.55 -10.63
N ALA A 265 6.01 -6.61 -9.71
CA ALA A 265 5.91 -6.87 -8.28
C ALA A 265 4.46 -7.25 -7.87
N SER A 266 3.46 -6.57 -8.44
CA SER A 266 2.05 -6.91 -8.24
C SER A 266 1.74 -8.32 -8.75
N ALA A 267 2.15 -8.66 -9.97
CA ALA A 267 1.95 -9.99 -10.57
C ALA A 267 2.61 -11.08 -9.73
N GLY A 268 3.85 -10.86 -9.27
CA GLY A 268 4.57 -11.80 -8.42
C GLY A 268 3.94 -12.04 -7.05
N SER A 269 3.14 -11.10 -6.55
CA SER A 269 2.36 -11.26 -5.32
C SER A 269 1.05 -12.03 -5.55
N LEU A 270 0.36 -11.80 -6.67
CA LEU A 270 -0.94 -12.42 -6.99
C LEU A 270 -0.89 -13.95 -7.09
N VAL A 271 0.27 -14.54 -7.39
CA VAL A 271 0.46 -16.00 -7.49
C VAL A 271 0.83 -16.65 -6.15
N LEU A 272 0.91 -15.88 -5.09
CA LEU A 272 1.20 -16.34 -3.73
C LEU A 272 -0.07 -16.42 -2.89
N GLU A 273 -0.07 -17.27 -1.87
CA GLU A 273 -1.21 -17.44 -0.97
C GLU A 273 -1.25 -16.36 0.12
N GLY A 274 -2.47 -15.95 0.47
CA GLY A 274 -2.74 -15.04 1.59
C GLY A 274 -2.17 -13.64 1.38
N THR A 275 -1.38 -13.16 2.35
CA THR A 275 -0.75 -11.84 2.35
C THR A 275 0.75 -11.88 2.04
N GLN A 276 1.21 -12.92 1.36
CA GLN A 276 2.61 -13.03 0.98
C GLN A 276 2.99 -11.99 -0.07
N MET A 277 4.08 -11.26 0.19
CA MET A 277 4.58 -10.23 -0.72
C MET A 277 5.47 -10.85 -1.81
N CYS A 278 5.55 -10.20 -2.96
CA CYS A 278 6.41 -10.60 -4.06
C CYS A 278 7.86 -10.78 -3.61
N GLY A 279 8.49 -11.88 -4.04
CA GLY A 279 9.91 -12.12 -3.87
C GLY A 279 10.69 -11.91 -5.17
N LYS A 280 12.02 -11.82 -5.05
CA LYS A 280 12.93 -11.52 -6.16
C LYS A 280 12.76 -12.44 -7.37
N GLU A 281 12.60 -13.74 -7.13
CA GLU A 281 12.44 -14.74 -8.19
C GLU A 281 11.18 -14.49 -9.04
N ASN A 282 10.01 -14.34 -8.38
CA ASN A 282 8.76 -14.05 -9.08
C ASN A 282 8.82 -12.69 -9.77
N PHE A 283 9.42 -11.69 -9.11
CA PHE A 283 9.59 -10.36 -9.70
C PHE A 283 10.39 -10.42 -11.01
N ASP A 284 11.55 -11.07 -11.01
CA ASP A 284 12.41 -11.17 -12.19
C ASP A 284 11.73 -11.95 -13.33
N ALA A 285 10.99 -13.00 -12.99
CA ALA A 285 10.24 -13.79 -13.97
C ALA A 285 9.12 -12.98 -14.64
N TYR A 286 8.39 -12.17 -13.88
CA TYR A 286 7.32 -11.36 -14.44
C TYR A 286 7.80 -10.06 -15.08
N LEU A 287 8.91 -9.48 -14.62
CA LEU A 287 9.45 -8.24 -15.19
C LEU A 287 9.72 -8.36 -16.71
N GLN A 288 10.10 -9.54 -17.17
CA GLN A 288 10.33 -9.80 -18.59
C GLN A 288 9.04 -9.93 -19.42
N GLN A 289 7.90 -10.14 -18.75
CA GLN A 289 6.60 -10.36 -19.40
C GLN A 289 5.73 -9.10 -19.41
N ILE A 290 6.09 -8.08 -18.61
CA ILE A 290 5.33 -6.84 -18.54
C ILE A 290 5.60 -5.98 -19.75
N GLU A 291 4.55 -5.71 -20.49
CA GLU A 291 4.55 -4.74 -21.59
C GLU A 291 4.02 -3.39 -21.08
N VAL A 292 4.60 -2.30 -21.56
CA VAL A 292 4.18 -0.94 -21.26
C VAL A 292 4.07 -0.15 -22.55
N GLU A 293 2.91 0.41 -22.79
CA GLU A 293 2.63 1.25 -23.95
C GLU A 293 2.43 2.71 -23.55
N ARG A 294 2.90 3.64 -24.38
CA ARG A 294 2.59 5.06 -24.21
C ARG A 294 1.18 5.32 -24.70
N MET A 295 0.42 6.01 -23.88
CA MET A 295 -0.92 6.46 -24.25
C MET A 295 -0.82 7.79 -25.01
N GLY A 296 -1.66 7.96 -26.01
CA GLY A 296 -1.71 9.15 -26.86
C GLY A 296 -2.23 10.41 -26.18
#